data_2d3675609d65040a94d5b52d44aaf3fb
#
_entry.id   2d3675609d65040a94d5b52d44aaf3fb
#
_cell.length_a   1.000
_cell.length_b   1.000
_cell.length_c   1.000
_cell.angle_alpha   90.00
_cell.angle_beta   90.00
_cell.angle_gamma   90.00
#
_symmetry.space_group_name_H-M   'P 1'
#
loop_
_entity.id
_entity.type
_entity.pdbx_description
1 polymer ?
#
loop_
_entity_poly.entity_id
_entity_poly.type
_entity_poly.pdbx_seq_one_letter_code
_entity_poly.pdbx_strand_id
1 'polypeptide(L)'
;MKEKTKVLLVTLQGDNIGNRLQNYALQKVLQKRNCDVWNPYYDDNYEIDDIFKKCKLICKIFLGKLKFERFKVDYIRFRRKEAFKEFDGKYISNQFKINFDESFEKRWDQYDLAITGSDQVWHNWYNSEYELRYFYLEFIDKDKRGSYAPSFGFDDFPQQDLEFHREGLSGIKYLSSRENKGIELIKTITGKDAKLVLDPTILLERNEWEIIEKKPKNNINGKYVLVYFLGNMDAKEDISNFAKKRGLALVNAFDPESLNSQLITPDNFVWLVHNAEYVFTDSFHASVFSIIYNKRFLVFRRKENGMEGMFDRIQTLMDIFGTESRIYNGKVEAIIESYQVNDIEELRQESLRYIDNMLKMK
;
A
#
# COMPACT_ATOMS: atom_id res chain seq x y z
N MET A 1 14.42 29.55 -13.98
CA MET A 1 14.15 28.39 -13.09
C MET A 1 14.40 27.13 -13.90
N LYS A 2 15.08 26.13 -13.34
CA LYS A 2 15.28 24.85 -14.02
C LYS A 2 13.94 24.19 -14.22
N GLU A 3 13.62 23.71 -15.41
CA GLU A 3 12.36 23.03 -15.71
C GLU A 3 12.21 21.79 -14.82
N LYS A 4 11.00 21.53 -14.30
CA LYS A 4 10.73 20.37 -13.45
C LYS A 4 10.70 19.11 -14.31
N THR A 5 11.25 18.02 -13.79
CA THR A 5 11.13 16.69 -14.41
C THR A 5 9.69 16.20 -14.25
N LYS A 6 9.00 15.93 -15.35
CA LYS A 6 7.63 15.40 -15.34
C LYS A 6 7.66 13.88 -15.14
N VAL A 7 7.21 13.42 -13.98
CA VAL A 7 7.21 12.01 -13.61
C VAL A 7 5.79 11.48 -13.54
N LEU A 8 5.54 10.38 -14.24
CA LEU A 8 4.33 9.61 -14.13
C LEU A 8 4.51 8.53 -13.06
N LEU A 9 3.71 8.56 -12.00
CA LEU A 9 3.76 7.59 -10.91
C LEU A 9 2.60 6.61 -11.01
N VAL A 10 2.91 5.38 -11.40
CA VAL A 10 1.97 4.29 -11.65
C VAL A 10 1.98 3.33 -10.47
N THR A 11 0.90 3.30 -9.70
CA THR A 11 0.78 2.41 -8.54
C THR A 11 -0.65 1.98 -8.28
N LEU A 12 -0.83 1.02 -7.39
CA LEU A 12 -2.15 0.56 -6.95
C LEU A 12 -2.91 1.68 -6.23
N GLN A 13 -4.19 1.81 -6.57
CA GLN A 13 -5.09 2.82 -6.00
C GLN A 13 -6.39 2.21 -5.45
N GLY A 14 -6.35 0.92 -5.06
CA GLY A 14 -7.46 0.24 -4.41
C GLY A 14 -7.84 0.84 -3.05
N ASP A 15 -8.88 0.32 -2.40
CA ASP A 15 -9.37 0.78 -1.09
C ASP A 15 -8.48 0.32 0.09
N ASN A 16 -7.15 0.23 -0.15
CA ASN A 16 -6.17 -0.14 0.85
C ASN A 16 -5.42 1.10 1.34
N ILE A 17 -5.33 1.23 2.66
CA ILE A 17 -4.65 2.35 3.33
C ILE A 17 -3.18 2.43 2.89
N GLY A 18 -2.49 1.29 2.83
CA GLY A 18 -1.09 1.21 2.44
C GLY A 18 -0.83 1.71 1.02
N ASN A 19 -1.74 1.41 0.07
CA ASN A 19 -1.61 1.89 -1.31
C ASN A 19 -1.55 3.42 -1.38
N ARG A 20 -2.34 4.13 -0.57
CA ARG A 20 -2.34 5.59 -0.54
C ARG A 20 -1.11 6.16 0.15
N LEU A 21 -0.71 5.55 1.27
CA LEU A 21 0.43 6.05 2.06
C LEU A 21 1.75 5.89 1.30
N GLN A 22 1.97 4.76 0.60
CA GLN A 22 3.17 4.58 -0.21
C GLN A 22 3.19 5.50 -1.44
N ASN A 23 2.02 5.73 -2.10
CA ASN A 23 1.91 6.67 -3.19
C ASN A 23 2.26 8.10 -2.73
N TYR A 24 1.63 8.55 -1.64
CA TYR A 24 1.94 9.85 -1.02
C TYR A 24 3.44 9.99 -0.71
N ALA A 25 4.04 8.96 -0.10
CA ALA A 25 5.44 8.99 0.27
C ALA A 25 6.37 9.13 -0.96
N LEU A 26 6.19 8.28 -1.97
CA LEU A 26 7.03 8.34 -3.18
C LEU A 26 6.85 9.66 -3.92
N GLN A 27 5.62 10.15 -4.04
CA GLN A 27 5.33 11.47 -4.59
C GLN A 27 6.10 12.57 -3.84
N LYS A 28 6.10 12.56 -2.50
CA LYS A 28 6.84 13.55 -1.70
C LYS A 28 8.34 13.48 -1.91
N VAL A 29 8.91 12.27 -1.96
CA VAL A 29 10.34 12.07 -2.25
C VAL A 29 10.73 12.63 -3.61
N LEU A 30 9.89 12.41 -4.63
CA LEU A 30 10.10 12.95 -5.99
C LEU A 30 9.92 14.47 -6.04
N GLN A 31 8.92 15.03 -5.36
CA GLN A 31 8.69 16.48 -5.29
C GLN A 31 9.87 17.22 -4.63
N LYS A 32 10.48 16.65 -3.59
CA LYS A 32 11.73 17.18 -2.99
C LYS A 32 12.90 17.22 -3.98
N ARG A 33 12.84 16.45 -5.07
CA ARG A 33 13.82 16.38 -6.15
C ARG A 33 13.46 17.22 -7.38
N ASN A 34 12.61 18.21 -7.18
CA ASN A 34 12.15 19.10 -8.25
C ASN A 34 11.38 18.37 -9.37
N CYS A 35 10.63 17.31 -9.02
CA CYS A 35 9.75 16.64 -9.96
C CYS A 35 8.33 17.21 -9.91
N ASP A 36 7.68 17.26 -11.07
CA ASP A 36 6.25 17.44 -11.23
C ASP A 36 5.62 16.06 -11.39
N VAL A 37 4.95 15.56 -10.32
CA VAL A 37 4.47 14.17 -10.24
C VAL A 37 3.01 14.09 -10.64
N TRP A 38 2.70 13.20 -11.56
CA TRP A 38 1.38 12.93 -12.11
C TRP A 38 0.93 11.53 -11.74
N ASN A 39 -0.29 11.40 -11.24
CA ASN A 39 -0.84 10.16 -10.69
C ASN A 39 -2.06 9.72 -11.51
N PRO A 40 -1.87 8.87 -12.54
CA PRO A 40 -3.00 8.30 -13.25
C PRO A 40 -3.74 7.31 -12.36
N TYR A 41 -5.07 7.31 -12.46
CA TYR A 41 -5.91 6.34 -11.77
C TYR A 41 -6.94 5.74 -12.71
N TYR A 42 -7.39 4.54 -12.41
CA TYR A 42 -8.48 3.88 -13.12
C TYR A 42 -9.56 3.50 -12.11
N ASP A 43 -10.81 3.56 -12.53
CA ASP A 43 -11.92 3.08 -11.73
C ASP A 43 -12.11 1.58 -12.00
N ASP A 44 -11.91 0.74 -11.00
CA ASP A 44 -12.42 -0.61 -11.00
C ASP A 44 -13.95 -0.52 -11.02
N ASN A 45 -14.57 -0.72 -12.15
CA ASN A 45 -15.98 -0.86 -12.51
C ASN A 45 -17.08 -0.77 -11.41
N TYR A 46 -16.94 0.13 -10.44
CA TYR A 46 -17.98 0.52 -9.50
C TYR A 46 -18.30 2.02 -9.65
N GLU A 47 -18.70 2.41 -10.86
CA GLU A 47 -19.35 3.71 -11.06
C GLU A 47 -20.70 3.72 -10.36
N ILE A 48 -20.72 4.00 -9.06
CA ILE A 48 -21.89 4.57 -8.39
C ILE A 48 -21.73 6.11 -8.35
N ASP A 49 -21.12 6.69 -9.35
CA ASP A 49 -21.09 8.15 -9.52
C ASP A 49 -22.39 8.68 -10.14
N ASP A 50 -23.28 7.79 -10.53
CA ASP A 50 -24.58 8.16 -11.07
C ASP A 50 -25.61 8.32 -9.94
N ILE A 51 -26.08 9.54 -9.75
CA ILE A 51 -27.23 9.85 -8.88
C ILE A 51 -28.40 8.89 -9.15
N PHE A 52 -28.60 8.49 -10.41
CA PHE A 52 -29.59 7.51 -10.80
C PHE A 52 -29.35 6.12 -10.19
N LYS A 53 -28.09 5.66 -10.10
CA LYS A 53 -27.78 4.37 -9.46
C LYS A 53 -27.98 4.46 -7.95
N LYS A 54 -27.64 5.60 -7.33
CA LYS A 54 -27.91 5.87 -5.89
C LYS A 54 -29.43 5.83 -5.62
N CYS A 55 -30.22 6.53 -6.43
CA CYS A 55 -31.69 6.52 -6.32
C CYS A 55 -32.26 5.12 -6.57
N LYS A 56 -31.76 4.39 -7.57
CA LYS A 56 -32.20 3.03 -7.89
C LYS A 56 -31.87 2.04 -6.77
N LEU A 57 -30.75 2.22 -6.07
CA LEU A 57 -30.38 1.43 -4.91
C LEU A 57 -31.33 1.70 -3.74
N ILE A 58 -31.61 2.97 -3.44
CA ILE A 58 -32.57 3.39 -2.41
C ILE A 58 -33.98 2.85 -2.71
N CYS A 59 -34.42 2.96 -3.96
CA CYS A 59 -35.71 2.42 -4.39
C CYS A 59 -35.79 0.90 -4.25
N LYS A 60 -34.72 0.16 -4.56
CA LYS A 60 -34.68 -1.30 -4.39
C LYS A 60 -34.82 -1.73 -2.94
N ILE A 61 -34.33 -0.91 -1.99
CA ILE A 61 -34.45 -1.14 -0.55
C ILE A 61 -35.91 -0.91 -0.11
N PHE A 62 -36.48 0.23 -0.48
CA PHE A 62 -37.88 0.54 -0.18
C PHE A 62 -38.87 -0.50 -0.74
N LEU A 63 -38.50 -1.13 -1.86
CA LEU A 63 -39.31 -2.18 -2.49
C LEU A 63 -39.01 -3.59 -1.91
N GLY A 64 -38.21 -3.74 -0.86
CA GLY A 64 -37.87 -5.02 -0.25
C GLY A 64 -37.13 -6.02 -1.17
N LYS A 65 -36.60 -5.54 -2.31
CA LYS A 65 -35.93 -6.37 -3.32
C LYS A 65 -34.46 -6.64 -3.02
N LEU A 66 -33.89 -5.97 -2.02
CA LEU A 66 -32.52 -6.21 -1.55
C LEU A 66 -32.52 -6.69 -0.09
N LYS A 67 -31.75 -7.73 0.22
CA LYS A 67 -31.50 -8.13 1.60
C LYS A 67 -30.72 -6.99 2.30
N PHE A 68 -31.16 -6.61 3.49
CA PHE A 68 -30.59 -5.53 4.31
C PHE A 68 -29.08 -5.65 4.49
N GLU A 69 -28.56 -6.85 4.70
CA GLU A 69 -27.14 -7.14 4.86
C GLU A 69 -26.31 -6.77 3.63
N ARG A 70 -26.79 -7.11 2.43
CA ARG A 70 -26.08 -6.77 1.18
C ARG A 70 -26.04 -5.25 0.95
N PHE A 71 -27.11 -4.56 1.31
CA PHE A 71 -27.15 -3.09 1.26
C PHE A 71 -26.15 -2.47 2.23
N LYS A 72 -26.05 -2.97 3.46
CA LYS A 72 -25.09 -2.50 4.47
C LYS A 72 -23.67 -2.57 3.92
N VAL A 73 -23.28 -3.69 3.31
CA VAL A 73 -21.96 -3.89 2.70
C VAL A 73 -21.70 -2.89 1.56
N ASP A 74 -22.65 -2.74 0.63
CA ASP A 74 -22.51 -1.82 -0.52
C ASP A 74 -22.45 -0.36 -0.05
N TYR A 75 -23.22 0.02 0.96
CA TYR A 75 -23.17 1.34 1.57
C TYR A 75 -21.83 1.62 2.26
N ILE A 76 -21.31 0.66 3.00
CA ILE A 76 -20.00 0.77 3.65
C ILE A 76 -18.91 0.97 2.61
N ARG A 77 -18.89 0.14 1.54
CA ARG A 77 -17.93 0.28 0.44
C ARG A 77 -18.00 1.65 -0.22
N PHE A 78 -19.20 2.11 -0.53
CA PHE A 78 -19.39 3.44 -1.09
C PHE A 78 -18.81 4.54 -0.18
N ARG A 79 -19.14 4.52 1.12
CA ARG A 79 -18.66 5.51 2.09
C ARG A 79 -17.14 5.46 2.26
N ARG A 80 -16.56 4.25 2.19
CA ARG A 80 -15.10 4.08 2.21
C ARG A 80 -14.45 4.74 0.98
N LYS A 81 -14.99 4.48 -0.22
CA LYS A 81 -14.51 5.09 -1.46
C LYS A 81 -14.55 6.64 -1.40
N GLU A 82 -15.64 7.21 -0.89
CA GLU A 82 -15.76 8.66 -0.68
C GLU A 82 -14.69 9.20 0.30
N ALA A 83 -14.45 8.49 1.41
CA ALA A 83 -13.45 8.89 2.39
C ALA A 83 -12.01 8.83 1.81
N PHE A 84 -11.73 7.85 0.96
CA PHE A 84 -10.43 7.76 0.26
C PHE A 84 -10.28 8.84 -0.80
N LYS A 85 -11.34 9.18 -1.56
CA LYS A 85 -11.34 10.31 -2.50
C LYS A 85 -11.04 11.66 -1.80
N GLU A 86 -11.53 11.86 -0.57
CA GLU A 86 -11.20 13.05 0.23
C GLU A 86 -9.70 13.11 0.53
N PHE A 87 -9.10 11.98 0.91
CA PHE A 87 -7.65 11.87 1.11
C PHE A 87 -6.88 12.15 -0.18
N ASP A 88 -7.26 11.50 -1.27
CA ASP A 88 -6.62 11.63 -2.58
C ASP A 88 -6.66 13.09 -3.06
N GLY A 89 -7.81 13.75 -3.00
CA GLY A 89 -7.96 15.14 -3.39
C GLY A 89 -7.13 16.13 -2.58
N LYS A 90 -6.77 15.77 -1.34
CA LYS A 90 -5.96 16.62 -0.45
C LYS A 90 -4.46 16.37 -0.59
N TYR A 91 -4.05 15.13 -0.81
CA TYR A 91 -2.66 14.72 -0.63
C TYR A 91 -1.99 14.18 -1.90
N ILE A 92 -2.75 13.69 -2.88
CA ILE A 92 -2.21 13.17 -4.14
C ILE A 92 -2.35 14.22 -5.24
N SER A 93 -1.23 14.65 -5.82
CA SER A 93 -1.19 15.72 -6.83
C SER A 93 -1.48 15.21 -8.25
N ASN A 94 -1.95 16.12 -9.12
CA ASN A 94 -2.08 15.91 -10.56
C ASN A 94 -2.74 14.57 -10.93
N GLN A 95 -3.88 14.26 -10.28
CA GLN A 95 -4.62 13.04 -10.58
C GLN A 95 -5.40 13.18 -11.89
N PHE A 96 -5.41 12.12 -12.69
CA PHE A 96 -6.24 12.05 -13.88
C PHE A 96 -6.69 10.62 -14.15
N LYS A 97 -7.91 10.49 -14.69
CA LYS A 97 -8.49 9.18 -14.99
C LYS A 97 -7.94 8.65 -16.31
N ILE A 98 -7.60 7.36 -16.30
CA ILE A 98 -7.29 6.59 -17.49
C ILE A 98 -8.32 5.49 -17.70
N ASN A 99 -8.49 5.05 -18.96
CA ASN A 99 -9.23 3.86 -19.32
C ASN A 99 -8.27 2.92 -20.03
N PHE A 100 -8.42 1.61 -19.79
CA PHE A 100 -7.65 0.57 -20.49
C PHE A 100 -8.27 0.26 -21.84
N ASP A 101 -8.30 1.25 -22.72
CA ASP A 101 -8.73 1.14 -24.10
C ASP A 101 -7.61 1.57 -25.07
N GLU A 102 -7.84 1.41 -26.37
CA GLU A 102 -6.87 1.78 -27.42
C GLU A 102 -6.45 3.26 -27.39
N SER A 103 -7.18 4.15 -26.69
CA SER A 103 -6.81 5.55 -26.53
C SER A 103 -5.63 5.77 -25.58
N PHE A 104 -5.22 4.70 -24.85
CA PHE A 104 -4.14 4.66 -23.91
C PHE A 104 -2.77 5.01 -24.52
N GLU A 105 -2.58 4.75 -25.82
CA GLU A 105 -1.27 4.90 -26.48
C GLU A 105 -0.87 6.34 -26.84
N LYS A 106 -1.75 7.34 -26.78
CA LYS A 106 -1.56 8.62 -27.50
C LYS A 106 -1.04 9.81 -26.70
N ARG A 107 -0.74 9.73 -25.39
CA ARG A 107 -0.49 10.92 -24.56
C ARG A 107 0.76 10.89 -23.66
N TRP A 108 1.65 9.92 -23.83
CA TRP A 108 2.69 9.63 -22.84
C TRP A 108 4.03 10.30 -23.12
N ASP A 109 4.26 10.85 -24.32
CA ASP A 109 5.50 11.50 -24.73
C ASP A 109 5.85 12.75 -23.92
N GLN A 110 4.85 13.36 -23.30
CA GLN A 110 5.00 14.55 -22.47
C GLN A 110 5.68 14.28 -21.12
N TYR A 111 5.84 13.03 -20.72
CA TYR A 111 6.52 12.66 -19.47
C TYR A 111 7.96 12.30 -19.72
N ASP A 112 8.84 12.76 -18.82
CA ASP A 112 10.28 12.49 -18.89
C ASP A 112 10.59 11.07 -18.37
N LEU A 113 9.80 10.58 -17.41
CA LEU A 113 9.98 9.30 -16.73
C LEU A 113 8.64 8.74 -16.26
N ALA A 114 8.44 7.44 -16.37
CA ALA A 114 7.39 6.73 -15.69
C ALA A 114 8.00 5.77 -14.66
N ILE A 115 7.44 5.75 -13.45
CA ILE A 115 7.86 4.89 -12.34
C ILE A 115 6.68 4.00 -11.94
N THR A 116 6.87 2.69 -11.99
CA THR A 116 5.90 1.73 -11.45
C THR A 116 6.27 1.34 -10.02
N GLY A 117 5.27 1.20 -9.17
CA GLY A 117 5.45 0.89 -7.75
C GLY A 117 5.16 2.11 -6.85
N SER A 118 5.28 1.95 -5.59
CA SER A 118 5.56 0.77 -4.80
C SER A 118 4.35 -0.18 -4.73
N ASP A 119 4.39 -1.12 -3.78
CA ASP A 119 3.34 -2.07 -3.48
C ASP A 119 3.20 -3.19 -4.55
N GLN A 120 2.15 -4.01 -4.45
CA GLN A 120 1.96 -5.27 -5.19
C GLN A 120 1.50 -5.03 -6.64
N VAL A 121 2.14 -4.09 -7.35
CA VAL A 121 1.82 -3.76 -8.75
C VAL A 121 2.10 -4.91 -9.73
N TRP A 122 2.90 -5.89 -9.33
CA TRP A 122 3.24 -7.06 -10.15
C TRP A 122 2.60 -8.35 -9.65
N HIS A 123 1.62 -8.24 -8.75
CA HIS A 123 0.79 -9.38 -8.33
C HIS A 123 -0.25 -9.73 -9.40
N ASN A 124 -0.67 -10.99 -9.46
CA ASN A 124 -1.63 -11.51 -10.44
C ASN A 124 -3.10 -11.11 -10.18
N TRP A 125 -3.36 -9.92 -9.64
CA TRP A 125 -4.72 -9.43 -9.36
C TRP A 125 -5.35 -8.62 -10.50
N TYR A 126 -4.70 -8.56 -11.63
CA TYR A 126 -5.23 -7.81 -12.78
C TYR A 126 -6.42 -8.54 -13.43
N ASN A 127 -7.35 -7.74 -13.92
CA ASN A 127 -8.57 -8.22 -14.57
C ASN A 127 -8.39 -8.38 -16.08
N SER A 128 -7.31 -7.87 -16.64
CA SER A 128 -7.01 -7.93 -18.07
C SER A 128 -5.50 -7.84 -18.34
N GLU A 129 -5.09 -8.32 -19.50
CA GLU A 129 -3.73 -8.17 -19.99
C GLU A 129 -3.29 -6.71 -20.09
N TYR A 130 -4.22 -5.80 -20.46
CA TYR A 130 -3.93 -4.36 -20.52
C TYR A 130 -3.55 -3.77 -19.16
N GLU A 131 -4.17 -4.23 -18.08
CA GLU A 131 -3.86 -3.77 -16.73
C GLU A 131 -2.44 -4.17 -16.32
N LEU A 132 -2.01 -5.39 -16.63
CA LEU A 132 -0.64 -5.83 -16.35
C LEU A 132 0.38 -5.07 -17.20
N ARG A 133 0.13 -4.89 -18.51
CA ARG A 133 0.95 -4.06 -19.40
C ARG A 133 1.09 -2.63 -18.90
N TYR A 134 0.03 -2.09 -18.29
CA TYR A 134 0.07 -0.79 -17.64
C TYR A 134 1.06 -0.74 -16.49
N PHE A 135 1.07 -1.73 -15.61
CA PHE A 135 2.01 -1.80 -14.50
C PHE A 135 3.45 -2.12 -14.95
N TYR A 136 3.64 -2.64 -16.17
CA TYR A 136 4.96 -2.74 -16.80
C TYR A 136 5.33 -1.51 -17.65
N LEU A 137 4.49 -0.46 -17.61
CA LEU A 137 4.72 0.81 -18.30
C LEU A 137 4.86 0.64 -19.82
N GLU A 138 4.19 -0.33 -20.44
CA GLU A 138 4.37 -0.63 -21.86
C GLU A 138 3.86 0.45 -22.81
N PHE A 139 3.11 1.41 -22.29
CA PHE A 139 2.55 2.56 -22.98
C PHE A 139 3.54 3.72 -23.18
N ILE A 140 4.74 3.66 -22.63
CA ILE A 140 5.79 4.69 -22.77
C ILE A 140 7.10 4.04 -23.21
N ASP A 141 8.00 4.83 -23.78
CA ASP A 141 9.29 4.38 -24.27
C ASP A 141 10.11 3.64 -23.21
N LYS A 142 10.77 2.54 -23.60
CA LYS A 142 11.58 1.70 -22.70
C LYS A 142 12.63 2.49 -21.93
N ASP A 143 13.24 3.51 -22.59
CA ASP A 143 14.26 4.35 -21.95
C ASP A 143 13.72 5.21 -20.82
N LYS A 144 12.41 5.42 -20.76
CA LYS A 144 11.70 6.19 -19.74
C LYS A 144 11.06 5.35 -18.65
N ARG A 145 11.28 4.02 -18.61
CA ARG A 145 10.65 3.12 -17.66
C ARG A 145 11.55 2.80 -16.48
N GLY A 146 11.05 3.00 -15.28
CA GLY A 146 11.70 2.60 -14.04
C GLY A 146 10.73 1.98 -13.05
N SER A 147 11.24 1.23 -12.08
CA SER A 147 10.45 0.73 -10.97
C SER A 147 11.02 1.20 -9.64
N TYR A 148 10.14 1.45 -8.66
CA TYR A 148 10.57 1.75 -7.30
C TYR A 148 9.78 0.92 -6.28
N ALA A 149 10.48 0.00 -5.60
CA ALA A 149 9.94 -0.82 -4.52
C ALA A 149 8.65 -1.62 -4.86
N PRO A 150 8.44 -2.10 -6.11
CA PRO A 150 7.32 -2.98 -6.40
C PRO A 150 7.44 -4.30 -5.66
N SER A 151 6.31 -5.01 -5.54
CA SER A 151 6.20 -6.32 -4.92
C SER A 151 5.40 -7.25 -5.81
N PHE A 152 5.75 -8.54 -5.81
CA PHE A 152 4.96 -9.57 -6.46
C PHE A 152 3.91 -10.15 -5.50
N GLY A 153 4.28 -10.36 -4.22
CA GLY A 153 3.40 -10.96 -3.22
C GLY A 153 3.10 -12.43 -3.45
N PHE A 154 3.93 -13.12 -4.26
CA PHE A 154 3.94 -14.56 -4.47
C PHE A 154 5.39 -15.07 -4.55
N ASP A 155 5.58 -16.38 -4.35
CA ASP A 155 6.90 -17.01 -4.27
C ASP A 155 7.39 -17.57 -5.61
N ASP A 156 6.48 -17.75 -6.58
CA ASP A 156 6.82 -18.25 -7.93
C ASP A 156 5.82 -17.71 -8.95
N PHE A 157 6.26 -17.60 -10.22
CA PHE A 157 5.38 -17.16 -11.30
C PHE A 157 4.42 -18.28 -11.71
N PRO A 158 3.11 -17.98 -11.84
CA PRO A 158 2.20 -18.89 -12.49
C PRO A 158 2.69 -19.20 -13.91
N GLN A 159 2.71 -20.48 -14.26
CA GLN A 159 3.28 -20.95 -15.55
C GLN A 159 2.63 -20.27 -16.77
N GLN A 160 1.32 -20.00 -16.70
CA GLN A 160 0.59 -19.34 -17.78
C GLN A 160 1.00 -17.87 -17.98
N ASP A 161 1.50 -17.20 -16.94
CA ASP A 161 1.81 -15.77 -16.95
C ASP A 161 3.33 -15.50 -17.07
N LEU A 162 4.15 -16.56 -17.04
CA LEU A 162 5.61 -16.47 -16.98
C LEU A 162 6.22 -15.61 -18.10
N GLU A 163 5.81 -15.85 -19.34
CA GLU A 163 6.35 -15.11 -20.51
C GLU A 163 5.94 -13.65 -20.46
N PHE A 164 4.73 -13.38 -20.04
CA PHE A 164 4.19 -12.04 -19.91
C PHE A 164 4.98 -11.22 -18.88
N HIS A 165 5.26 -11.80 -17.70
CA HIS A 165 6.10 -11.17 -16.69
C HIS A 165 7.54 -10.97 -17.20
N ARG A 166 8.08 -11.94 -17.96
CA ARG A 166 9.42 -11.82 -18.54
C ARG A 166 9.52 -10.65 -19.51
N GLU A 167 8.58 -10.51 -20.44
CA GLU A 167 8.55 -9.42 -21.41
C GLU A 167 8.43 -8.06 -20.72
N GLY A 168 7.48 -7.93 -19.80
CA GLY A 168 7.23 -6.70 -19.05
C GLY A 168 8.45 -6.24 -18.25
N LEU A 169 9.02 -7.13 -17.43
CA LEU A 169 10.22 -6.84 -16.64
C LEU A 169 11.43 -6.53 -17.53
N SER A 170 11.58 -7.24 -18.67
CA SER A 170 12.68 -7.00 -19.60
C SER A 170 12.62 -5.61 -20.23
N GLY A 171 11.41 -5.02 -20.32
CA GLY A 171 11.18 -3.68 -20.82
C GLY A 171 11.55 -2.56 -19.84
N ILE A 172 11.75 -2.87 -18.56
CA ILE A 172 12.08 -1.86 -17.52
C ILE A 172 13.59 -1.70 -17.42
N LYS A 173 14.07 -0.47 -17.51
CA LYS A 173 15.50 -0.12 -17.47
C LYS A 173 16.07 -0.18 -16.04
N TYR A 174 15.36 0.36 -15.07
CA TYR A 174 15.74 0.36 -13.65
C TYR A 174 14.81 -0.55 -12.87
N LEU A 175 15.33 -1.70 -12.45
CA LEU A 175 14.59 -2.72 -11.70
C LEU A 175 14.94 -2.66 -10.23
N SER A 176 13.92 -2.66 -9.37
CA SER A 176 14.06 -2.75 -7.92
C SER A 176 12.94 -3.60 -7.33
N SER A 177 13.08 -3.99 -6.07
CA SER A 177 12.01 -4.56 -5.25
C SER A 177 12.23 -4.16 -3.80
N ARG A 178 11.16 -4.18 -2.98
CA ARG A 178 11.25 -3.97 -1.53
C ARG A 178 11.45 -5.26 -0.74
N GLU A 179 11.52 -6.40 -1.42
CA GLU A 179 11.62 -7.74 -0.83
C GLU A 179 12.68 -8.58 -1.55
N ASN A 180 13.37 -9.42 -0.77
CA ASN A 180 14.43 -10.27 -1.30
C ASN A 180 13.91 -11.25 -2.35
N LYS A 181 12.72 -11.84 -2.12
CA LYS A 181 12.08 -12.75 -3.08
C LYS A 181 11.81 -12.08 -4.42
N GLY A 182 11.40 -10.80 -4.41
CA GLY A 182 11.21 -10.03 -5.64
C GLY A 182 12.49 -9.85 -6.45
N ILE A 183 13.63 -9.63 -5.78
CA ILE A 183 14.96 -9.58 -6.44
C ILE A 183 15.29 -10.92 -7.10
N GLU A 184 15.10 -12.04 -6.38
CA GLU A 184 15.32 -13.40 -6.87
C GLU A 184 14.44 -13.71 -8.10
N LEU A 185 13.15 -13.39 -8.02
CA LEU A 185 12.19 -13.60 -9.10
C LEU A 185 12.59 -12.84 -10.38
N ILE A 186 12.95 -11.55 -10.24
CA ILE A 186 13.41 -10.74 -11.38
C ILE A 186 14.66 -11.37 -12.02
N LYS A 187 15.65 -11.77 -11.20
CA LYS A 187 16.87 -12.40 -11.68
C LYS A 187 16.60 -13.70 -12.41
N THR A 188 15.74 -14.54 -11.85
CA THR A 188 15.39 -15.86 -12.41
C THR A 188 14.74 -15.73 -13.77
N ILE A 189 13.78 -14.82 -13.92
CA ILE A 189 12.98 -14.75 -15.16
C ILE A 189 13.64 -13.92 -16.26
N THR A 190 14.43 -12.89 -15.91
CA THR A 190 15.03 -11.96 -16.89
C THR A 190 16.54 -12.06 -17.03
N GLY A 191 17.23 -12.66 -16.07
CA GLY A 191 18.69 -12.61 -15.95
C GLY A 191 19.26 -11.24 -15.51
N LYS A 192 18.42 -10.21 -15.37
CA LYS A 192 18.83 -8.86 -14.95
C LYS A 192 19.00 -8.76 -13.44
N ASP A 193 19.87 -7.86 -12.99
CA ASP A 193 19.99 -7.49 -11.59
C ASP A 193 18.93 -6.45 -11.24
N ALA A 194 18.37 -6.58 -10.04
CA ALA A 194 17.47 -5.60 -9.46
C ALA A 194 18.02 -5.11 -8.10
N LYS A 195 17.68 -3.88 -7.72
CA LYS A 195 18.14 -3.30 -6.45
C LYS A 195 17.11 -3.53 -5.35
N LEU A 196 17.52 -4.05 -4.20
CA LEU A 196 16.72 -3.99 -2.98
C LEU A 196 16.66 -2.53 -2.51
N VAL A 197 15.44 -2.01 -2.32
CA VAL A 197 15.20 -0.64 -1.87
C VAL A 197 14.15 -0.62 -0.77
N LEU A 198 14.20 0.38 0.10
CA LEU A 198 13.19 0.57 1.14
C LEU A 198 11.85 0.97 0.55
N ASP A 199 10.76 0.50 1.16
CA ASP A 199 9.42 1.01 0.85
C ASP A 199 9.40 2.54 1.00
N PRO A 200 8.76 3.29 0.09
CA PRO A 200 8.77 4.75 0.12
C PRO A 200 8.25 5.34 1.44
N THR A 201 7.40 4.62 2.17
CA THR A 201 6.91 5.08 3.48
C THR A 201 8.02 5.21 4.52
N ILE A 202 9.13 4.48 4.36
CA ILE A 202 10.30 4.53 5.23
C ILE A 202 11.24 5.70 4.86
N LEU A 203 11.12 6.24 3.64
CA LEU A 203 11.96 7.35 3.17
C LEU A 203 11.54 8.71 3.75
N LEU A 204 10.30 8.83 4.22
CA LEU A 204 9.84 10.03 4.91
C LEU A 204 10.19 9.94 6.40
N GLU A 205 10.56 11.10 6.96
CA GLU A 205 10.82 11.23 8.38
C GLU A 205 9.51 11.19 9.19
N ARG A 206 9.61 10.82 10.45
CA ARG A 206 8.47 10.78 11.39
C ARG A 206 7.67 12.08 11.40
N ASN A 207 8.36 13.23 11.48
CA ASN A 207 7.73 14.55 11.49
C ASN A 207 6.95 14.87 10.21
N GLU A 208 7.34 14.31 9.07
CA GLU A 208 6.61 14.47 7.80
C GLU A 208 5.29 13.70 7.80
N TRP A 209 5.24 12.57 8.51
CA TRP A 209 4.02 11.81 8.71
C TRP A 209 3.09 12.50 9.72
N GLU A 210 3.63 13.13 10.76
CA GLU A 210 2.86 13.89 11.75
C GLU A 210 2.11 15.07 11.11
N ILE A 211 2.59 15.64 9.99
CA ILE A 211 1.91 16.72 9.26
C ILE A 211 0.54 16.29 8.72
N ILE A 212 0.40 15.03 8.29
CA ILE A 212 -0.84 14.54 7.70
C ILE A 212 -1.78 13.87 8.71
N GLU A 213 -1.33 13.63 9.93
CA GLU A 213 -2.13 12.96 10.95
C GLU A 213 -3.48 13.66 11.18
N LYS A 214 -4.53 12.84 11.22
CA LYS A 214 -5.88 13.30 11.49
C LYS A 214 -6.57 12.35 12.48
N LYS A 215 -6.94 12.86 13.65
CA LYS A 215 -7.70 12.05 14.61
C LYS A 215 -9.01 11.57 13.98
N PRO A 216 -9.34 10.25 14.03
CA PRO A 216 -10.63 9.76 13.56
C PRO A 216 -11.79 10.43 14.31
N LYS A 217 -12.93 10.58 13.64
CA LYS A 217 -14.16 11.13 14.27
C LYS A 217 -14.75 10.22 15.36
N ASN A 218 -14.30 8.98 15.41
CA ASN A 218 -14.71 8.01 16.44
C ASN A 218 -14.21 8.46 17.80
N ASN A 219 -15.04 8.27 18.82
CA ASN A 219 -14.71 8.68 20.18
C ASN A 219 -13.69 7.72 20.82
N ILE A 220 -12.42 7.84 20.40
CA ILE A 220 -11.30 7.08 20.97
C ILE A 220 -10.78 7.90 22.15
N ASN A 221 -11.10 7.45 23.36
CA ASN A 221 -10.70 8.08 24.61
C ASN A 221 -9.69 7.20 25.35
N GLY A 222 -8.64 7.82 25.87
CA GLY A 222 -7.62 7.14 26.66
C GLY A 222 -6.66 6.27 25.83
N LYS A 223 -5.94 5.42 26.53
CA LYS A 223 -4.96 4.49 25.96
C LYS A 223 -5.64 3.30 25.33
N TYR A 224 -5.08 2.80 24.20
CA TYR A 224 -5.69 1.71 23.47
C TYR A 224 -4.67 0.76 22.82
N VAL A 225 -5.15 -0.43 22.54
CA VAL A 225 -4.53 -1.41 21.66
C VAL A 225 -5.13 -1.24 20.27
N LEU A 226 -4.29 -0.98 19.28
CA LEU A 226 -4.70 -0.96 17.88
C LEU A 226 -4.64 -2.38 17.29
N VAL A 227 -5.71 -2.78 16.64
CA VAL A 227 -5.83 -4.02 15.89
C VAL A 227 -6.09 -3.69 14.43
N TYR A 228 -5.24 -4.18 13.53
CA TYR A 228 -5.39 -3.98 12.10
C TYR A 228 -5.01 -5.25 11.34
N PHE A 229 -6.00 -6.07 11.05
CA PHE A 229 -5.86 -7.31 10.27
C PHE A 229 -6.62 -7.19 8.96
N LEU A 230 -5.97 -7.54 7.88
CA LEU A 230 -6.56 -7.61 6.55
C LEU A 230 -7.07 -9.02 6.23
N GLY A 231 -6.50 -10.03 6.88
CA GLY A 231 -6.95 -11.42 6.89
C GLY A 231 -7.62 -11.82 8.22
N ASN A 232 -7.71 -13.11 8.46
CA ASN A 232 -8.31 -13.66 9.67
C ASN A 232 -7.46 -13.40 10.91
N MET A 233 -8.10 -13.05 12.01
CA MET A 233 -7.43 -12.76 13.28
C MET A 233 -7.46 -14.01 14.18
N ASP A 234 -6.46 -14.88 14.08
CA ASP A 234 -6.39 -16.14 14.84
C ASP A 234 -6.29 -15.97 16.36
N ALA A 235 -5.67 -14.86 16.83
CA ALA A 235 -5.47 -14.61 18.25
C ALA A 235 -6.46 -13.58 18.84
N LYS A 236 -7.66 -13.47 18.28
CA LYS A 236 -8.67 -12.46 18.68
C LYS A 236 -8.97 -12.47 20.18
N GLU A 237 -9.14 -13.65 20.75
CA GLU A 237 -9.47 -13.83 22.17
C GLU A 237 -8.27 -13.43 23.05
N ASP A 238 -7.06 -13.86 22.70
CA ASP A 238 -5.84 -13.54 23.46
C ASP A 238 -5.54 -12.04 23.43
N ILE A 239 -5.71 -11.37 22.28
CA ILE A 239 -5.56 -9.92 22.14
C ILE A 239 -6.61 -9.18 22.97
N SER A 240 -7.86 -9.65 22.96
CA SER A 240 -8.93 -9.07 23.77
C SER A 240 -8.63 -9.17 25.26
N ASN A 241 -8.20 -10.36 25.72
CA ASN A 241 -7.79 -10.61 27.10
C ASN A 241 -6.59 -9.77 27.50
N PHE A 242 -5.59 -9.62 26.62
CA PHE A 242 -4.43 -8.75 26.82
C PHE A 242 -4.83 -7.30 27.06
N ALA A 243 -5.70 -6.74 26.22
CA ALA A 243 -6.19 -5.37 26.35
C ALA A 243 -6.99 -5.20 27.68
N LYS A 244 -7.90 -6.13 27.95
CA LYS A 244 -8.74 -6.12 29.16
C LYS A 244 -7.92 -6.16 30.46
N LYS A 245 -6.91 -7.04 30.54
CA LYS A 245 -6.02 -7.16 31.70
C LYS A 245 -5.26 -5.86 31.98
N ARG A 246 -5.05 -5.01 30.98
CA ARG A 246 -4.31 -3.72 31.08
C ARG A 246 -5.21 -2.50 31.19
N GLY A 247 -6.53 -2.69 31.21
CA GLY A 247 -7.48 -1.59 31.21
C GLY A 247 -7.42 -0.71 29.96
N LEU A 248 -7.03 -1.31 28.81
CA LEU A 248 -6.90 -0.62 27.53
C LEU A 248 -8.14 -0.85 26.67
N ALA A 249 -8.57 0.20 25.97
CA ALA A 249 -9.58 0.04 24.93
C ALA A 249 -9.03 -0.79 23.75
N LEU A 250 -9.89 -1.53 23.08
CA LEU A 250 -9.55 -2.21 21.83
C LEU A 250 -10.08 -1.39 20.66
N VAL A 251 -9.20 -0.93 19.77
CA VAL A 251 -9.57 -0.21 18.56
C VAL A 251 -9.25 -1.10 17.36
N ASN A 252 -10.31 -1.61 16.70
CA ASN A 252 -10.18 -2.36 15.46
C ASN A 252 -10.29 -1.40 14.27
N ALA A 253 -9.16 -1.19 13.56
CA ALA A 253 -9.09 -0.26 12.44
C ALA A 253 -9.55 -0.86 11.10
N PHE A 254 -9.81 -2.17 11.05
CA PHE A 254 -10.37 -2.82 9.87
C PHE A 254 -11.34 -3.93 10.30
N ASP A 255 -12.62 -3.58 10.40
CA ASP A 255 -13.71 -4.51 10.66
C ASP A 255 -14.73 -4.38 9.53
N PRO A 256 -14.90 -5.42 8.69
CA PRO A 256 -15.81 -5.37 7.54
C PRO A 256 -17.28 -5.09 7.93
N GLU A 257 -17.67 -5.42 9.17
CA GLU A 257 -19.03 -5.23 9.66
C GLU A 257 -19.25 -3.87 10.34
N SER A 258 -18.16 -3.15 10.64
CA SER A 258 -18.21 -1.86 11.33
C SER A 258 -18.04 -0.69 10.35
N LEU A 259 -19.10 0.09 10.13
CA LEU A 259 -19.01 1.32 9.34
C LEU A 259 -17.92 2.26 9.86
N ASN A 260 -17.79 2.39 11.18
CA ASN A 260 -16.81 3.30 11.79
C ASN A 260 -15.36 2.89 11.47
N SER A 261 -15.03 1.60 11.48
CA SER A 261 -13.69 1.15 11.11
C SER A 261 -13.45 1.24 9.60
N GLN A 262 -14.48 1.01 8.79
CA GLN A 262 -14.37 1.14 7.34
C GLN A 262 -14.22 2.59 6.85
N LEU A 263 -14.56 3.58 7.67
CA LEU A 263 -14.36 5.01 7.37
C LEU A 263 -13.00 5.56 7.84
N ILE A 264 -12.11 4.71 8.34
CA ILE A 264 -10.74 5.10 8.66
C ILE A 264 -10.00 5.39 7.36
N THR A 265 -9.56 6.64 7.22
CA THR A 265 -8.77 7.14 6.09
C THR A 265 -7.28 6.90 6.31
N PRO A 266 -6.42 7.02 5.28
CA PRO A 266 -4.98 6.86 5.45
C PRO A 266 -4.36 7.81 6.50
N ASP A 267 -4.79 9.08 6.56
CA ASP A 267 -4.36 10.05 7.55
C ASP A 267 -4.86 9.72 8.98
N ASN A 268 -6.06 9.14 9.10
CA ASN A 268 -6.55 8.60 10.37
C ASN A 268 -5.71 7.40 10.83
N PHE A 269 -5.33 6.53 9.90
CA PHE A 269 -4.54 5.36 10.23
C PHE A 269 -3.16 5.74 10.77
N VAL A 270 -2.49 6.72 10.17
CA VAL A 270 -1.21 7.24 10.67
C VAL A 270 -1.37 7.72 12.12
N TRP A 271 -2.42 8.52 12.41
CA TRP A 271 -2.72 8.96 13.77
C TRP A 271 -3.00 7.79 14.72
N LEU A 272 -3.75 6.79 14.27
CA LEU A 272 -4.08 5.62 15.09
C LEU A 272 -2.84 4.83 15.50
N VAL A 273 -1.91 4.59 14.57
CA VAL A 273 -0.67 3.88 14.90
C VAL A 273 0.18 4.73 15.83
N HIS A 274 0.35 6.03 15.54
CA HIS A 274 1.16 6.93 16.37
C HIS A 274 0.66 7.01 17.83
N ASN A 275 -0.64 7.00 18.06
CA ASN A 275 -1.21 7.17 19.41
C ASN A 275 -1.54 5.84 20.12
N ALA A 276 -1.31 4.69 19.49
CA ALA A 276 -1.51 3.39 20.11
C ALA A 276 -0.46 3.09 21.19
N GLU A 277 -0.85 2.36 22.25
CA GLU A 277 0.10 1.78 23.22
C GLU A 277 0.72 0.48 22.66
N TYR A 278 -0.09 -0.33 21.95
CA TYR A 278 0.29 -1.59 21.34
C TYR A 278 -0.39 -1.72 19.99
N VAL A 279 0.27 -2.41 19.05
CA VAL A 279 -0.26 -2.68 17.71
C VAL A 279 -0.18 -4.18 17.42
N PHE A 280 -1.30 -4.78 17.04
CA PHE A 280 -1.39 -6.14 16.54
C PHE A 280 -1.86 -6.12 15.09
N THR A 281 -1.11 -6.74 14.19
CA THR A 281 -1.39 -6.61 12.76
C THR A 281 -0.86 -7.79 11.93
N ASP A 282 -1.42 -7.99 10.74
CA ASP A 282 -0.90 -8.82 9.66
C ASP A 282 -0.49 -7.99 8.44
N SER A 283 -0.48 -6.66 8.60
CA SER A 283 -0.24 -5.71 7.51
C SER A 283 1.21 -5.23 7.46
N PHE A 284 1.80 -5.27 6.26
CA PHE A 284 3.12 -4.70 6.01
C PHE A 284 3.21 -3.22 6.43
N HIS A 285 2.30 -2.38 5.96
CA HIS A 285 2.36 -0.95 6.28
C HIS A 285 2.09 -0.64 7.75
N ALA A 286 1.23 -1.43 8.43
CA ALA A 286 1.06 -1.26 9.86
C ALA A 286 2.34 -1.61 10.64
N SER A 287 3.11 -2.61 10.18
CA SER A 287 4.42 -2.92 10.74
C SER A 287 5.43 -1.79 10.49
N VAL A 288 5.48 -1.25 9.27
CA VAL A 288 6.32 -0.09 8.93
C VAL A 288 6.03 1.10 9.85
N PHE A 289 4.77 1.52 9.97
CA PHE A 289 4.41 2.65 10.84
C PHE A 289 4.65 2.35 12.32
N SER A 290 4.50 1.10 12.75
CA SER A 290 4.86 0.69 14.11
C SER A 290 6.35 0.88 14.39
N ILE A 291 7.21 0.60 13.41
CA ILE A 291 8.66 0.83 13.49
C ILE A 291 8.94 2.35 13.49
N ILE A 292 8.39 3.12 12.55
CA ILE A 292 8.58 4.58 12.44
C ILE A 292 8.24 5.29 13.75
N TYR A 293 7.15 4.88 14.40
CA TYR A 293 6.68 5.47 15.66
C TYR A 293 7.21 4.76 16.92
N ASN A 294 8.12 3.79 16.76
CA ASN A 294 8.68 2.98 17.86
C ASN A 294 7.59 2.39 18.76
N LYS A 295 6.59 1.74 18.15
CA LYS A 295 5.46 1.14 18.86
C LYS A 295 5.77 -0.29 19.27
N ARG A 296 5.23 -0.71 20.40
CA ARG A 296 5.19 -2.13 20.76
C ARG A 296 4.20 -2.83 19.85
N PHE A 297 4.67 -3.76 19.01
CA PHE A 297 3.82 -4.42 18.03
C PHE A 297 4.14 -5.90 17.90
N LEU A 298 3.17 -6.67 17.42
CA LEU A 298 3.37 -8.01 16.90
C LEU A 298 2.74 -8.10 15.51
N VAL A 299 3.46 -8.75 14.60
CA VAL A 299 2.98 -9.03 13.25
C VAL A 299 2.68 -10.51 13.10
N PHE A 300 1.53 -10.81 12.50
CA PHE A 300 0.97 -12.16 12.35
C PHE A 300 1.11 -12.64 10.92
N ARG A 301 1.39 -13.93 10.75
CA ARG A 301 1.34 -14.58 9.44
C ARG A 301 -0.12 -14.82 9.06
N ARG A 302 -0.49 -14.48 7.82
CA ARG A 302 -1.77 -14.89 7.25
C ARG A 302 -1.72 -16.38 6.95
N LYS A 303 -2.82 -17.07 7.21
CA LYS A 303 -2.94 -18.52 7.02
C LYS A 303 -3.89 -18.90 5.88
N GLU A 304 -4.45 -17.92 5.18
CA GLU A 304 -5.30 -18.19 4.03
C GLU A 304 -4.49 -18.81 2.90
N ASN A 305 -5.07 -19.82 2.23
CA ASN A 305 -4.45 -20.51 1.11
C ASN A 305 -4.08 -19.52 -0.01
N GLY A 306 -2.87 -19.63 -0.54
CA GLY A 306 -2.34 -18.75 -1.58
C GLY A 306 -1.81 -17.39 -1.08
N MET A 307 -1.70 -17.21 0.25
CA MET A 307 -1.15 -15.99 0.86
C MET A 307 0.24 -16.19 1.48
N GLU A 308 0.82 -17.40 1.31
CA GLU A 308 2.11 -17.75 1.91
C GLU A 308 3.21 -16.78 1.48
N GLY A 309 3.34 -16.51 0.18
CA GLY A 309 4.33 -15.61 -0.40
C GLY A 309 4.16 -14.14 0.00
N MET A 310 2.99 -13.77 0.53
CA MET A 310 2.77 -12.40 1.00
C MET A 310 3.56 -12.04 2.26
N PHE A 311 4.09 -13.04 2.98
CA PHE A 311 4.83 -12.78 4.22
C PHE A 311 6.29 -12.43 3.98
N ASP A 312 6.89 -12.80 2.84
CA ASP A 312 8.31 -12.55 2.54
C ASP A 312 8.68 -11.06 2.66
N ARG A 313 7.84 -10.15 2.20
CA ARG A 313 8.04 -8.70 2.34
C ARG A 313 8.04 -8.24 3.81
N ILE A 314 7.23 -8.89 4.67
CA ILE A 314 7.25 -8.63 6.12
C ILE A 314 8.52 -9.21 6.72
N GLN A 315 8.92 -10.42 6.32
CA GLN A 315 10.16 -11.02 6.77
C GLN A 315 11.35 -10.14 6.39
N THR A 316 11.46 -9.73 5.12
CA THR A 316 12.51 -8.79 4.67
C THR A 316 12.52 -7.49 5.49
N LEU A 317 11.34 -6.92 5.80
CA LEU A 317 11.23 -5.74 6.66
C LEU A 317 11.77 -6.01 8.06
N MET A 318 11.38 -7.14 8.67
CA MET A 318 11.84 -7.51 10.02
C MET A 318 13.35 -7.72 10.06
N ASP A 319 13.92 -8.37 9.04
CA ASP A 319 15.36 -8.63 8.92
C ASP A 319 16.15 -7.31 8.77
N ILE A 320 15.68 -6.39 7.92
CA ILE A 320 16.31 -5.07 7.74
C ILE A 320 16.39 -4.31 9.08
N PHE A 321 15.30 -4.31 9.83
CA PHE A 321 15.21 -3.55 11.09
C PHE A 321 15.66 -4.34 12.32
N GLY A 322 16.04 -5.63 12.20
CA GLY A 322 16.42 -6.48 13.34
C GLY A 322 15.26 -6.69 14.32
N THR A 323 14.05 -6.83 13.79
CA THR A 323 12.83 -6.90 14.61
C THR A 323 12.08 -8.22 14.46
N GLU A 324 12.75 -9.32 14.14
CA GLU A 324 12.17 -10.65 13.94
C GLU A 324 11.45 -11.16 15.19
N SER A 325 11.87 -10.70 16.37
CA SER A 325 11.20 -10.96 17.65
C SER A 325 9.75 -10.43 17.70
N ARG A 326 9.39 -9.54 16.77
CA ARG A 326 8.03 -8.99 16.64
C ARG A 326 7.11 -9.88 15.79
N ILE A 327 7.61 -10.95 15.20
CA ILE A 327 6.78 -11.96 14.56
C ILE A 327 6.08 -12.79 15.64
N TYR A 328 4.75 -12.87 15.55
CA TYR A 328 3.94 -13.63 16.51
C TYR A 328 4.35 -15.10 16.56
N ASN A 329 4.67 -15.59 17.75
CA ASN A 329 5.17 -16.94 18.01
C ASN A 329 4.24 -17.77 18.92
N GLY A 330 2.97 -17.40 18.99
CA GLY A 330 1.98 -18.04 19.86
C GLY A 330 1.77 -17.37 21.22
N LYS A 331 2.51 -16.28 21.53
CA LYS A 331 2.39 -15.55 22.80
C LYS A 331 2.19 -14.06 22.56
N VAL A 332 1.03 -13.54 22.91
CA VAL A 332 0.70 -12.10 22.81
C VAL A 332 1.52 -11.27 23.79
N GLU A 333 1.87 -11.84 24.94
CA GLU A 333 2.66 -11.16 25.96
C GLU A 333 4.09 -10.82 25.53
N ALA A 334 4.62 -11.42 24.47
CA ALA A 334 5.93 -11.07 23.89
C ALA A 334 6.03 -9.60 23.45
N ILE A 335 4.89 -8.95 23.17
CA ILE A 335 4.80 -7.53 22.80
C ILE A 335 5.22 -6.55 23.91
N ILE A 336 5.24 -6.97 25.17
CA ILE A 336 5.52 -6.09 26.31
C ILE A 336 6.98 -5.60 26.30
N GLU A 337 7.88 -6.41 25.76
CA GLU A 337 9.30 -6.09 25.73
C GLU A 337 9.59 -4.92 24.78
N SER A 338 10.47 -4.02 25.19
CA SER A 338 11.05 -3.01 24.32
C SER A 338 11.94 -3.67 23.28
N TYR A 339 12.10 -3.05 22.12
CA TYR A 339 13.01 -3.48 21.08
C TYR A 339 13.85 -2.31 20.57
N GLN A 340 14.97 -2.64 19.99
CA GLN A 340 15.80 -1.68 19.25
C GLN A 340 15.71 -2.01 17.76
N VAL A 341 15.85 -1.00 16.94
CA VAL A 341 15.93 -1.15 15.49
C VAL A 341 17.36 -0.96 15.03
N ASN A 342 17.74 -1.68 13.98
CA ASN A 342 19.00 -1.47 13.30
C ASN A 342 19.07 -0.06 12.71
N ASP A 343 20.27 0.50 12.61
CA ASP A 343 20.51 1.68 11.80
C ASP A 343 20.38 1.30 10.33
N ILE A 344 19.46 1.96 9.65
CA ILE A 344 19.16 1.73 8.23
C ILE A 344 19.58 2.91 7.34
N GLU A 345 20.32 3.88 7.88
CA GLU A 345 20.61 5.11 7.15
C GLU A 345 21.37 4.84 5.86
N GLU A 346 22.31 3.90 5.84
CA GLU A 346 23.02 3.51 4.62
C GLU A 346 22.06 3.00 3.54
N LEU A 347 21.14 2.08 3.87
CA LEU A 347 20.13 1.54 2.95
C LEU A 347 19.12 2.61 2.52
N ARG A 348 18.78 3.55 3.42
CA ARG A 348 17.97 4.73 3.10
C ARG A 348 18.66 5.58 2.04
N GLN A 349 19.92 5.92 2.24
CA GLN A 349 20.70 6.70 1.28
C GLN A 349 20.90 5.95 -0.05
N GLU A 350 21.09 4.65 -0.02
CA GLU A 350 21.12 3.84 -1.26
C GLU A 350 19.80 3.89 -2.02
N SER A 351 18.68 3.78 -1.31
CA SER A 351 17.34 3.89 -1.90
C SER A 351 17.09 5.26 -2.53
N LEU A 352 17.54 6.33 -1.86
CA LEU A 352 17.47 7.69 -2.39
C LEU A 352 18.38 7.88 -3.60
N ARG A 353 19.62 7.38 -3.56
CA ARG A 353 20.54 7.41 -4.74
C ARG A 353 19.98 6.63 -5.92
N TYR A 354 19.26 5.54 -5.69
CA TYR A 354 18.59 4.79 -6.75
C TYR A 354 17.55 5.67 -7.48
N ILE A 355 16.73 6.43 -6.75
CA ILE A 355 15.78 7.41 -7.31
C ILE A 355 16.55 8.50 -8.08
N ASP A 356 17.62 9.06 -7.51
CA ASP A 356 18.42 10.09 -8.14
C ASP A 356 19.04 9.62 -9.47
N ASN A 357 19.42 8.34 -9.55
CA ASN A 357 19.95 7.76 -10.78
C ASN A 357 18.86 7.57 -11.85
N MET A 358 17.64 7.17 -11.46
CA MET A 358 16.52 7.15 -12.41
C MET A 358 16.21 8.54 -12.97
N LEU A 359 16.26 9.59 -12.14
CA LEU A 359 15.96 10.96 -12.56
C LEU A 359 17.02 11.58 -13.48
N LYS A 360 18.20 10.96 -13.63
CA LYS A 360 19.26 11.37 -14.57
C LYS A 360 19.06 10.80 -15.99
N MET A 361 17.98 10.07 -16.25
CA MET A 361 17.69 9.42 -17.53
C MET A 361 17.32 10.41 -18.68
N LYS A 362 17.58 11.70 -18.53
CA LYS A 362 17.35 12.71 -19.57
C LYS A 362 18.28 12.58 -20.74
#